data_d8431a9e6d53ed2c124a2154bf28ad8a
#
_entry.id   d8431a9e6d53ed2c124a2154bf28ad8a
#
_cell.length_a   1.000
_cell.length_b   1.000
_cell.length_c   1.000
_cell.angle_alpha   90.00
_cell.angle_beta   90.00
_cell.angle_gamma   90.00
#
_symmetry.space_group_name_H-M   'P 1'
#
loop_
_entity.id
_entity.type
_entity.pdbx_description
1 polymer ?
#
loop_
_entity_poly.entity_id
_entity_poly.type
_entity_poly.pdbx_seq_one_letter_code
_entity_poly.pdbx_strand_id
1 'polypeptide(L)'
;MHTGEEPPRPARLETLNEQARITFDDCCSELLGRGAKGGQRALDRWTQDTRFAQVVPFVREFTHEHLFSLGADAVMDVISRSTHALGDVETDEQLPLIENFSAPFALQHLFHWYVEENKSLPVWSEFRDWMVCGPAAPLWYGVLKEFLGEPKDREQSVRWSRAARWRLGKFYLSAMREVDLLLRLRNAGIPVRYHLLADVLFRADLWLNSLVVCLYFPNPNYRSGKDAGRKPPAESFFAGATPSFEIVHFPVERQGFGRVWLAKDDSLRALAQLIRRHI
;
A
#
# COMPACT_ATOMS: atom_id res chain seq x y z
N MET A 1 35.10 -6.40 18.45
CA MET A 1 35.20 -7.16 17.18
C MET A 1 33.93 -6.86 16.41
N HIS A 2 34.00 -5.95 15.42
CA HIS A 2 32.89 -5.71 14.48
C HIS A 2 32.92 -6.84 13.46
N THR A 3 31.97 -7.75 13.55
CA THR A 3 31.67 -8.65 12.44
C THR A 3 30.94 -7.82 11.39
N GLY A 4 31.72 -7.30 10.43
CA GLY A 4 31.16 -6.65 9.25
C GLY A 4 30.39 -7.69 8.44
N GLU A 5 29.06 -7.63 8.48
CA GLU A 5 28.27 -8.32 7.48
C GLU A 5 28.57 -7.66 6.12
N GLU A 6 29.17 -8.43 5.25
CA GLU A 6 29.43 -8.02 3.86
C GLU A 6 28.07 -7.68 3.21
N PRO A 7 27.93 -6.54 2.52
CA PRO A 7 26.68 -6.23 1.80
C PRO A 7 26.37 -7.37 0.81
N PRO A 8 25.10 -7.73 0.62
CA PRO A 8 24.72 -8.83 -0.26
C PRO A 8 25.23 -8.54 -1.68
N ARG A 9 25.84 -9.52 -2.32
CA ARG A 9 26.37 -9.41 -3.68
C ARG A 9 25.22 -9.10 -4.65
N PRO A 10 25.45 -8.28 -5.68
CA PRO A 10 24.40 -7.88 -6.66
C PRO A 10 23.57 -9.04 -7.22
N ALA A 11 24.19 -10.17 -7.56
CA ALA A 11 23.51 -11.36 -8.07
C ALA A 11 22.45 -11.94 -7.11
N ARG A 12 22.61 -11.76 -5.78
CA ARG A 12 21.63 -12.23 -4.79
C ARG A 12 20.41 -11.33 -4.73
N LEU A 13 20.56 -10.05 -4.96
CA LEU A 13 19.45 -9.09 -5.05
C LEU A 13 18.62 -9.31 -6.33
N GLU A 14 19.25 -9.59 -7.45
CA GLU A 14 18.55 -9.93 -8.70
C GLU A 14 17.70 -11.18 -8.54
N THR A 15 18.24 -12.25 -7.95
CA THR A 15 17.49 -13.48 -7.65
C THR A 15 16.32 -13.23 -6.69
N LEU A 16 16.51 -12.40 -5.65
CA LEU A 16 15.43 -12.00 -4.74
C LEU A 16 14.38 -11.14 -5.44
N ASN A 17 14.78 -10.30 -6.39
CA ASN A 17 13.88 -9.50 -7.19
C ASN A 17 13.02 -10.37 -8.11
N GLU A 18 13.59 -11.36 -8.76
CA GLU A 18 12.86 -12.32 -9.58
C GLU A 18 11.88 -13.16 -8.74
N GLN A 19 12.31 -13.63 -7.57
CA GLN A 19 11.44 -14.38 -6.64
C GLN A 19 10.32 -13.53 -6.03
N ALA A 20 10.49 -12.22 -5.97
CA ALA A 20 9.49 -11.30 -5.45
C ALA A 20 8.49 -10.84 -6.52
N ARG A 21 8.80 -11.00 -7.80
CA ARG A 21 7.84 -10.78 -8.89
C ARG A 21 6.70 -11.78 -8.76
N ILE A 22 5.53 -11.26 -8.50
CA ILE A 22 4.31 -12.05 -8.30
C ILE A 22 3.29 -11.55 -9.30
N THR A 23 2.79 -12.44 -10.12
CA THR A 23 1.66 -12.16 -10.99
C THR A 23 0.35 -12.22 -10.21
N PHE A 24 -0.72 -11.74 -10.79
CA PHE A 24 -2.07 -11.90 -10.26
C PHE A 24 -2.41 -13.38 -10.01
N ASP A 25 -2.06 -14.26 -10.95
CA ASP A 25 -2.35 -15.69 -10.86
C ASP A 25 -1.51 -16.38 -9.78
N ASP A 26 -0.24 -15.98 -9.61
CA ASP A 26 0.60 -16.44 -8.50
C ASP A 26 -0.01 -16.03 -7.15
N CYS A 27 -0.41 -14.77 -7.01
CA CYS A 27 -1.07 -14.27 -5.81
C CYS A 27 -2.34 -15.06 -5.48
N CYS A 28 -3.20 -15.29 -6.48
CA CYS A 28 -4.41 -16.08 -6.30
C CYS A 28 -4.09 -17.55 -5.96
N SER A 29 -3.14 -18.18 -6.65
CA SER A 29 -2.74 -19.56 -6.40
C SER A 29 -2.17 -19.74 -4.99
N GLU A 30 -1.27 -18.86 -4.56
CA GLU A 30 -0.61 -18.97 -3.26
C GLU A 30 -1.57 -18.69 -2.09
N LEU A 31 -2.46 -17.70 -2.23
CA LEU A 31 -3.34 -17.25 -1.14
C LEU A 31 -4.71 -17.94 -1.14
N LEU A 32 -5.24 -18.33 -2.30
CA LEU A 32 -6.59 -18.91 -2.41
C LEU A 32 -6.57 -20.41 -2.76
N GLY A 33 -5.51 -20.91 -3.40
CA GLY A 33 -5.38 -22.29 -3.86
C GLY A 33 -5.51 -23.35 -2.77
N ARG A 34 -5.39 -22.94 -1.50
CA ARG A 34 -5.56 -23.82 -0.32
C ARG A 34 -7.02 -23.93 0.15
N GLY A 35 -7.98 -23.44 -0.62
CA GLY A 35 -9.40 -23.48 -0.26
C GLY A 35 -9.86 -22.32 0.64
N ALA A 36 -9.23 -21.17 0.55
CA ALA A 36 -9.59 -19.92 1.25
C ALA A 36 -10.91 -19.34 0.70
N LYS A 37 -12.04 -19.94 1.07
CA LYS A 37 -13.38 -19.63 0.52
C LYS A 37 -13.80 -18.16 0.71
N GLY A 38 -13.36 -17.52 1.78
CA GLY A 38 -13.64 -16.10 2.05
C GLY A 38 -12.97 -15.20 1.02
N GLY A 39 -11.69 -15.44 0.75
CA GLY A 39 -10.90 -14.73 -0.25
C GLY A 39 -11.44 -14.95 -1.66
N GLN A 40 -11.79 -16.20 -2.02
CA GLN A 40 -12.39 -16.50 -3.32
C GLN A 40 -13.68 -15.71 -3.55
N ARG A 41 -14.60 -15.71 -2.59
CA ARG A 41 -15.84 -14.91 -2.69
C ARG A 41 -15.58 -13.39 -2.78
N ALA A 42 -14.52 -12.89 -2.14
CA ALA A 42 -14.14 -11.49 -2.27
C ALA A 42 -13.61 -11.18 -3.67
N LEU A 43 -12.78 -12.05 -4.23
CA LEU A 43 -12.24 -11.96 -5.58
C LEU A 43 -13.38 -12.00 -6.62
N ASP A 44 -14.29 -12.96 -6.51
CA ASP A 44 -15.42 -13.12 -7.44
C ASP A 44 -16.31 -11.86 -7.44
N ARG A 45 -16.64 -11.33 -6.26
CA ARG A 45 -17.42 -10.08 -6.15
C ARG A 45 -16.70 -8.90 -6.75
N TRP A 46 -15.40 -8.75 -6.46
CA TRP A 46 -14.60 -7.65 -6.99
C TRP A 46 -14.51 -7.68 -8.51
N THR A 47 -14.27 -8.85 -9.10
CA THR A 47 -14.14 -9.01 -10.56
C THR A 47 -15.46 -8.82 -11.30
N GLN A 48 -16.61 -9.06 -10.65
CA GLN A 48 -17.94 -8.89 -11.23
C GLN A 48 -18.54 -7.50 -11.00
N ASP A 49 -17.97 -6.71 -10.12
CA ASP A 49 -18.48 -5.37 -9.79
C ASP A 49 -18.12 -4.38 -10.91
N THR A 50 -19.13 -3.84 -11.55
CA THR A 50 -18.97 -2.90 -12.67
C THR A 50 -18.19 -1.63 -12.30
N ARG A 51 -18.18 -1.25 -11.02
CA ARG A 51 -17.37 -0.11 -10.53
C ARG A 51 -15.87 -0.34 -10.70
N PHE A 52 -15.43 -1.58 -10.78
CA PHE A 52 -14.03 -1.95 -10.94
C PHE A 52 -13.68 -2.39 -12.37
N ALA A 53 -14.60 -2.31 -13.33
CA ALA A 53 -14.40 -2.81 -14.67
C ALA A 53 -13.14 -2.28 -15.37
N GLN A 54 -12.74 -1.04 -15.08
CA GLN A 54 -11.50 -0.45 -15.61
C GLN A 54 -10.24 -0.83 -14.80
N VAL A 55 -10.40 -1.21 -13.54
CA VAL A 55 -9.29 -1.50 -12.62
C VAL A 55 -8.89 -2.98 -12.67
N VAL A 56 -9.86 -3.87 -12.89
CA VAL A 56 -9.61 -5.33 -12.92
C VAL A 56 -8.56 -5.73 -13.95
N PRO A 57 -8.62 -5.30 -15.23
CA PRO A 57 -7.58 -5.63 -16.21
C PRO A 57 -6.20 -5.13 -15.77
N PHE A 58 -6.12 -3.89 -15.30
CA PHE A 58 -4.88 -3.30 -14.81
C PHE A 58 -4.25 -4.14 -13.69
N VAL A 59 -5.02 -4.51 -12.66
CA VAL A 59 -4.50 -5.30 -11.52
C VAL A 59 -4.10 -6.72 -11.94
N ARG A 60 -4.77 -7.29 -12.96
CA ARG A 60 -4.41 -8.60 -13.50
C ARG A 60 -3.08 -8.64 -14.24
N GLU A 61 -2.72 -7.56 -14.89
CA GLU A 61 -1.47 -7.43 -15.66
C GLU A 61 -0.30 -6.92 -14.81
N PHE A 62 -0.58 -6.51 -13.58
CA PHE A 62 0.37 -5.80 -12.74
C PHE A 62 1.36 -6.75 -12.05
N THR A 63 2.66 -6.49 -12.15
CA THR A 63 3.73 -7.35 -11.61
C THR A 63 4.66 -6.64 -10.64
N HIS A 64 4.48 -5.35 -10.38
CA HIS A 64 5.36 -4.53 -9.53
C HIS A 64 6.85 -4.55 -9.93
N GLU A 65 7.13 -4.69 -11.22
CA GLU A 65 8.50 -4.88 -11.72
C GLU A 65 9.43 -3.73 -11.34
N HIS A 66 8.97 -2.50 -11.56
CA HIS A 66 9.79 -1.32 -11.26
C HIS A 66 9.83 -1.02 -9.77
N LEU A 67 8.75 -1.24 -9.04
CA LEU A 67 8.77 -1.15 -7.59
C LEU A 67 9.88 -2.05 -7.02
N PHE A 68 9.98 -3.26 -7.51
CA PHE A 68 10.99 -4.22 -7.05
C PHE A 68 12.41 -3.93 -7.54
N SER A 69 12.59 -3.11 -8.56
CA SER A 69 13.91 -2.66 -9.01
C SER A 69 14.47 -1.48 -8.21
N LEU A 70 13.64 -0.83 -7.36
CA LEU A 70 14.07 0.31 -6.57
C LEU A 70 15.05 -0.12 -5.46
N GLY A 71 16.06 0.71 -5.21
CA GLY A 71 17.00 0.54 -4.11
C GLY A 71 16.36 0.83 -2.74
N ALA A 72 16.99 0.35 -1.67
CA ALA A 72 16.54 0.60 -0.29
C ALA A 72 16.45 2.09 0.06
N ASP A 73 17.28 2.92 -0.56
CA ASP A 73 17.35 4.36 -0.29
C ASP A 73 16.35 5.19 -1.11
N ALA A 74 15.61 4.57 -2.04
CA ALA A 74 14.73 5.29 -2.97
C ALA A 74 13.69 6.16 -2.25
N VAL A 75 13.14 5.70 -1.12
CA VAL A 75 12.20 6.48 -0.32
C VAL A 75 12.90 7.66 0.34
N MET A 76 14.10 7.46 0.93
CA MET A 76 14.87 8.53 1.55
C MET A 76 15.28 9.60 0.55
N ASP A 77 15.65 9.21 -0.67
CA ASP A 77 15.95 10.13 -1.75
C ASP A 77 14.77 11.04 -2.09
N VAL A 78 13.56 10.48 -2.11
CA VAL A 78 12.33 11.26 -2.37
C VAL A 78 12.00 12.17 -1.21
N ILE A 79 11.98 11.67 0.04
CA ILE A 79 11.58 12.47 1.20
C ILE A 79 12.60 13.55 1.59
N SER A 80 13.85 13.44 1.13
CA SER A 80 14.87 14.48 1.29
C SER A 80 14.61 15.71 0.41
N ARG A 81 13.80 15.58 -0.65
CA ARG A 81 13.46 16.68 -1.54
C ARG A 81 12.37 17.57 -0.91
N SER A 82 12.49 18.88 -1.06
CA SER A 82 11.55 19.85 -0.51
C SER A 82 10.12 19.72 -1.04
N THR A 83 9.97 19.14 -2.22
CA THR A 83 8.68 19.00 -2.94
C THR A 83 7.82 17.81 -2.48
N HIS A 84 8.32 16.95 -1.58
CA HIS A 84 7.54 15.82 -1.07
C HIS A 84 6.56 16.20 0.04
N ALA A 85 6.74 17.36 0.66
CA ALA A 85 5.97 17.78 1.82
C ALA A 85 4.50 18.08 1.48
N LEU A 86 3.59 17.70 2.37
CA LEU A 86 2.16 17.98 2.25
C LEU A 86 1.83 19.48 2.33
N GLY A 87 2.76 20.31 2.78
CA GLY A 87 2.52 21.72 3.06
C GLY A 87 1.58 21.90 4.25
N ASP A 88 0.87 23.04 4.28
CA ASP A 88 0.08 23.51 5.42
C ASP A 88 -1.39 23.04 5.34
N VAL A 89 -1.63 21.78 5.04
CA VAL A 89 -2.98 21.22 5.10
C VAL A 89 -3.34 21.05 6.57
N GLU A 90 -4.17 21.93 7.08
CA GLU A 90 -4.66 21.92 8.44
C GLU A 90 -5.60 20.74 8.70
N THR A 91 -5.66 20.29 9.95
CA THR A 91 -6.50 19.16 10.37
C THR A 91 -7.99 19.45 10.28
N ASP A 92 -8.37 20.72 10.20
CA ASP A 92 -9.77 21.17 10.12
C ASP A 92 -10.43 20.90 8.75
N GLU A 93 -9.65 20.49 7.78
CA GLU A 93 -10.13 20.18 6.42
C GLU A 93 -10.67 18.74 6.28
N GLN A 94 -10.80 18.02 7.40
CA GLN A 94 -11.37 16.66 7.39
C GLN A 94 -12.89 16.73 7.15
N LEU A 95 -13.30 16.36 5.96
CA LEU A 95 -14.72 16.19 5.64
C LEU A 95 -15.04 14.69 5.55
N PRO A 96 -15.89 14.13 6.45
CA PRO A 96 -16.21 12.70 6.46
C PRO A 96 -16.68 12.17 5.10
N LEU A 97 -17.37 12.99 4.31
CA LEU A 97 -17.83 12.65 2.96
C LEU A 97 -16.64 12.33 2.03
N ILE A 98 -15.58 13.13 2.08
CA ILE A 98 -14.38 12.96 1.25
C ILE A 98 -13.43 11.95 1.88
N GLU A 99 -13.30 11.95 3.20
CA GLU A 99 -12.47 11.01 3.94
C GLU A 99 -12.93 9.56 3.73
N ASN A 100 -14.24 9.32 3.70
CA ASN A 100 -14.84 8.00 3.52
C ASN A 100 -15.16 7.66 2.06
N PHE A 101 -14.89 8.56 1.11
CA PHE A 101 -15.10 8.30 -0.30
C PHE A 101 -14.26 7.08 -0.73
N SER A 102 -14.89 6.10 -1.34
CA SER A 102 -14.23 4.89 -1.85
C SER A 102 -14.00 5.02 -3.35
N ALA A 103 -12.78 5.38 -3.71
CA ALA A 103 -12.35 5.26 -5.11
C ALA A 103 -12.32 3.78 -5.54
N PRO A 104 -12.50 3.48 -6.82
CA PRO A 104 -12.36 2.12 -7.34
C PRO A 104 -11.02 1.51 -6.91
N PHE A 105 -11.08 0.37 -6.21
CA PHE A 105 -9.95 -0.41 -5.74
C PHE A 105 -8.90 0.37 -4.92
N ALA A 106 -9.30 1.43 -4.25
CA ALA A 106 -8.46 2.32 -3.46
C ALA A 106 -7.41 3.12 -4.28
N LEU A 107 -6.67 3.98 -3.60
CA LEU A 107 -5.67 4.85 -4.23
C LEU A 107 -4.37 4.10 -4.55
N GLN A 108 -4.15 2.92 -3.91
CA GLN A 108 -2.92 2.13 -4.08
C GLN A 108 -2.64 1.78 -5.54
N HIS A 109 -3.64 1.35 -6.31
CA HIS A 109 -3.42 1.00 -7.71
C HIS A 109 -2.92 2.18 -8.55
N LEU A 110 -3.37 3.41 -8.25
CA LEU A 110 -2.93 4.60 -8.97
C LEU A 110 -1.50 5.00 -8.60
N PHE A 111 -1.12 4.78 -7.34
CA PHE A 111 0.26 5.00 -6.90
C PHE A 111 1.22 4.00 -7.56
N HIS A 112 0.86 2.72 -7.55
CA HIS A 112 1.67 1.69 -8.20
C HIS A 112 1.72 1.87 -9.72
N TRP A 113 0.63 2.30 -10.34
CA TRP A 113 0.64 2.67 -11.74
C TRP A 113 1.64 3.78 -12.04
N TYR A 114 1.69 4.82 -11.19
CA TYR A 114 2.71 5.87 -11.33
C TYR A 114 4.12 5.27 -11.30
N VAL A 115 4.41 4.43 -10.31
CA VAL A 115 5.75 3.84 -10.12
C VAL A 115 6.15 2.99 -11.33
N GLU A 116 5.25 2.17 -11.84
CA GLU A 116 5.56 1.29 -12.98
C GLU A 116 5.73 2.06 -14.28
N GLU A 117 4.95 3.11 -14.51
CA GLU A 117 5.04 3.94 -15.72
C GLU A 117 6.28 4.84 -15.72
N ASN A 118 6.53 5.50 -14.59
CA ASN A 118 7.63 6.48 -14.49
C ASN A 118 8.94 5.85 -13.99
N LYS A 119 8.93 4.58 -13.59
CA LYS A 119 10.10 3.82 -13.08
C LYS A 119 10.78 4.50 -11.90
N SER A 120 10.02 5.24 -11.12
CA SER A 120 10.51 6.03 -9.98
C SER A 120 9.40 6.30 -8.97
N LEU A 121 9.78 6.54 -7.72
CA LEU A 121 8.85 7.04 -6.72
C LEU A 121 8.55 8.52 -6.96
N PRO A 122 7.28 8.94 -6.91
CA PRO A 122 6.93 10.34 -7.08
C PRO A 122 7.30 11.18 -5.85
N VAL A 123 7.73 12.41 -6.04
CA VAL A 123 7.60 13.43 -4.98
C VAL A 123 6.13 13.84 -4.85
N TRP A 124 5.76 14.47 -3.71
CA TRP A 124 4.36 14.82 -3.47
C TRP A 124 3.71 15.65 -4.59
N SER A 125 4.44 16.63 -5.13
CA SER A 125 3.90 17.49 -6.21
C SER A 125 3.61 16.69 -7.48
N GLU A 126 4.50 15.79 -7.87
CA GLU A 126 4.33 14.92 -9.05
C GLU A 126 3.14 13.98 -8.87
N PHE A 127 3.03 13.33 -7.69
CA PHE A 127 1.90 12.46 -7.40
C PHE A 127 0.57 13.20 -7.38
N ARG A 128 0.54 14.38 -6.77
CA ARG A 128 -0.66 15.23 -6.76
C ARG A 128 -1.08 15.58 -8.19
N ASP A 129 -0.14 16.01 -9.03
CA ASP A 129 -0.45 16.43 -10.39
C ASP A 129 -0.90 15.24 -11.26
N TRP A 130 -0.29 14.07 -11.07
CA TRP A 130 -0.72 12.81 -11.65
C TRP A 130 -2.17 12.47 -11.31
N MET A 131 -2.55 12.63 -10.05
CA MET A 131 -3.88 12.30 -9.53
C MET A 131 -4.97 13.33 -9.87
N VAL A 132 -4.60 14.59 -10.11
CA VAL A 132 -5.57 15.70 -10.28
C VAL A 132 -5.67 16.17 -11.71
N CYS A 133 -4.56 16.19 -12.44
CA CYS A 133 -4.45 16.71 -13.80
C CYS A 133 -3.88 15.70 -14.81
N GLY A 134 -3.25 14.63 -14.33
CA GLY A 134 -2.60 13.60 -15.13
C GLY A 134 -3.51 12.44 -15.52
N PRO A 135 -2.94 11.33 -16.03
CA PRO A 135 -3.70 10.16 -16.49
C PRO A 135 -4.57 9.51 -15.42
N ALA A 136 -4.22 9.61 -14.14
CA ALA A 136 -5.02 9.09 -13.05
C ALA A 136 -6.24 9.95 -12.68
N ALA A 137 -6.31 11.20 -13.16
CA ALA A 137 -7.37 12.13 -12.79
C ALA A 137 -8.78 11.61 -13.07
N PRO A 138 -9.11 10.98 -14.21
CA PRO A 138 -10.44 10.42 -14.46
C PRO A 138 -10.82 9.33 -13.45
N LEU A 139 -9.85 8.55 -12.95
CA LEU A 139 -10.09 7.39 -12.08
C LEU A 139 -10.20 7.78 -10.59
N TRP A 140 -9.79 8.96 -10.22
CA TRP A 140 -9.89 9.44 -8.83
C TRP A 140 -10.57 10.79 -8.71
N TYR A 141 -9.97 11.84 -9.25
CA TYR A 141 -10.49 13.21 -9.07
C TYR A 141 -11.77 13.45 -9.83
N GLY A 142 -11.90 12.89 -11.04
CA GLY A 142 -13.11 12.92 -11.84
C GLY A 142 -14.28 12.24 -11.13
N VAL A 143 -14.05 11.00 -10.65
CA VAL A 143 -15.05 10.23 -9.90
C VAL A 143 -15.43 10.92 -8.58
N LEU A 144 -14.46 11.53 -7.89
CA LEU A 144 -14.73 12.30 -6.68
C LEU A 144 -15.59 13.53 -6.97
N LYS A 145 -15.33 14.26 -8.06
CA LYS A 145 -16.14 15.41 -8.48
C LYS A 145 -17.58 14.99 -8.82
N GLU A 146 -17.73 13.91 -9.59
CA GLU A 146 -19.04 13.37 -9.91
C GLU A 146 -19.82 12.98 -8.65
N PHE A 147 -19.17 12.33 -7.70
CA PHE A 147 -19.77 11.97 -6.42
C PHE A 147 -20.19 13.17 -5.57
N LEU A 148 -19.38 14.24 -5.53
CA LEU A 148 -19.66 15.46 -4.78
C LEU A 148 -20.69 16.35 -5.45
N GLY A 149 -20.82 16.28 -6.77
CA GLY A 149 -21.65 17.20 -7.57
C GLY A 149 -21.08 18.63 -7.61
N GLU A 150 -21.94 19.59 -7.93
CA GLU A 150 -21.56 21.00 -8.00
C GLU A 150 -21.52 21.63 -6.61
N PRO A 151 -20.46 22.39 -6.28
CA PRO A 151 -20.39 23.13 -5.03
C PRO A 151 -21.42 24.27 -5.03
N LYS A 152 -22.05 24.52 -3.88
CA LYS A 152 -23.05 25.59 -3.71
C LYS A 152 -22.45 26.99 -3.88
N ASP A 153 -21.17 27.13 -3.50
CA ASP A 153 -20.45 28.39 -3.51
C ASP A 153 -18.93 28.14 -3.59
N ARG A 154 -18.19 29.24 -3.69
CA ARG A 154 -16.73 29.21 -3.76
C ARG A 154 -16.09 28.68 -2.45
N GLU A 155 -16.69 28.96 -1.32
CA GLU A 155 -16.17 28.50 -0.02
C GLU A 155 -16.24 26.98 0.07
N GLN A 156 -17.37 26.38 -0.28
CA GLN A 156 -17.53 24.94 -0.33
C GLN A 156 -16.55 24.28 -1.33
N SER A 157 -16.35 24.89 -2.50
CA SER A 157 -15.38 24.42 -3.49
C SER A 157 -13.95 24.37 -2.93
N VAL A 158 -13.54 25.43 -2.23
CA VAL A 158 -12.23 25.50 -1.58
C VAL A 158 -12.09 24.44 -0.47
N ARG A 159 -13.10 24.30 0.38
CA ARG A 159 -13.12 23.26 1.43
C ARG A 159 -13.01 21.85 0.88
N TRP A 160 -13.74 21.54 -0.19
CA TRP A 160 -13.65 20.24 -0.84
C TRP A 160 -12.26 19.97 -1.43
N SER A 161 -11.68 20.96 -2.09
CA SER A 161 -10.32 20.86 -2.65
C SER A 161 -9.27 20.60 -1.57
N ARG A 162 -9.38 21.29 -0.43
CA ARG A 162 -8.48 21.12 0.71
C ARG A 162 -8.63 19.73 1.34
N ALA A 163 -9.87 19.26 1.55
CA ALA A 163 -10.14 17.93 2.09
C ALA A 163 -9.66 16.83 1.15
N ALA A 164 -9.85 16.96 -0.17
CA ALA A 164 -9.34 16.04 -1.16
C ALA A 164 -7.80 15.98 -1.14
N ARG A 165 -7.15 17.15 -1.10
CA ARG A 165 -5.69 17.27 -0.96
C ARG A 165 -5.18 16.61 0.31
N TRP A 166 -5.84 16.83 1.44
CA TRP A 166 -5.48 16.24 2.72
C TRP A 166 -5.58 14.70 2.64
N ARG A 167 -6.69 14.17 2.13
CA ARG A 167 -6.87 12.73 1.95
C ARG A 167 -5.80 12.12 1.06
N LEU A 168 -5.56 12.72 -0.10
CA LEU A 168 -4.55 12.26 -1.05
C LEU A 168 -3.15 12.27 -0.42
N GLY A 169 -2.83 13.30 0.35
CA GLY A 169 -1.56 13.41 1.05
C GLY A 169 -1.38 12.38 2.16
N LYS A 170 -2.44 12.08 2.92
CA LYS A 170 -2.41 10.98 3.91
C LYS A 170 -2.16 9.65 3.26
N PHE A 171 -2.81 9.40 2.12
CA PHE A 171 -2.57 8.20 1.34
C PHE A 171 -1.12 8.14 0.83
N TYR A 172 -0.62 9.21 0.20
CA TYR A 172 0.76 9.29 -0.29
C TYR A 172 1.79 8.95 0.80
N LEU A 173 1.64 9.51 2.00
CA LEU A 173 2.53 9.21 3.11
C LEU A 173 2.41 7.74 3.58
N SER A 174 1.23 7.12 3.46
CA SER A 174 1.05 5.70 3.77
C SER A 174 1.75 4.83 2.74
N ALA A 175 1.54 5.09 1.46
CA ALA A 175 2.19 4.37 0.37
C ALA A 175 3.72 4.43 0.46
N MET A 176 4.28 5.62 0.75
CA MET A 176 5.74 5.76 0.95
C MET A 176 6.28 4.91 2.10
N ARG A 177 5.52 4.78 3.21
CA ARG A 177 5.91 3.91 4.35
C ARG A 177 5.89 2.43 4.00
N GLU A 178 4.87 2.00 3.27
CA GLU A 178 4.72 0.61 2.82
C GLU A 178 5.85 0.22 1.88
N VAL A 179 6.16 1.11 0.93
CA VAL A 179 7.29 0.91 0.00
C VAL A 179 8.63 0.88 0.74
N ASP A 180 8.88 1.82 1.67
CA ASP A 180 10.11 1.83 2.48
C ASP A 180 10.31 0.49 3.20
N LEU A 181 9.28 0.00 3.86
CA LEU A 181 9.33 -1.24 4.61
C LEU A 181 9.61 -2.43 3.69
N LEU A 182 8.91 -2.51 2.55
CA LEU A 182 9.09 -3.57 1.56
C LEU A 182 10.53 -3.58 1.01
N LEU A 183 11.03 -2.44 0.56
CA LEU A 183 12.38 -2.33 -0.02
C LEU A 183 13.46 -2.66 1.01
N ARG A 184 13.32 -2.21 2.24
CA ARG A 184 14.28 -2.49 3.32
C ARG A 184 14.29 -3.96 3.75
N LEU A 185 13.13 -4.63 3.81
CA LEU A 185 13.06 -6.08 4.05
C LEU A 185 13.79 -6.85 2.96
N ARG A 186 13.56 -6.48 1.70
CA ARG A 186 14.21 -7.14 0.57
C ARG A 186 15.72 -6.90 0.55
N ASN A 187 16.16 -5.67 0.82
CA ASN A 187 17.57 -5.35 0.94
C ASN A 187 18.25 -6.13 2.09
N ALA A 188 17.50 -6.46 3.14
CA ALA A 188 17.95 -7.35 4.21
C ALA A 188 17.93 -8.84 3.84
N GLY A 189 17.66 -9.18 2.58
CA GLY A 189 17.64 -10.56 2.06
C GLY A 189 16.41 -11.37 2.48
N ILE A 190 15.30 -10.70 2.80
CA ILE A 190 14.03 -11.35 3.17
C ILE A 190 13.16 -11.51 1.92
N PRO A 191 12.84 -12.74 1.48
CA PRO A 191 12.11 -13.00 0.23
C PRO A 191 10.59 -12.83 0.41
N VAL A 192 10.16 -11.71 0.99
CA VAL A 192 8.73 -11.42 1.15
C VAL A 192 8.05 -11.25 -0.19
N ARG A 193 6.83 -11.71 -0.25
CA ARG A 193 5.93 -11.55 -1.38
C ARG A 193 4.98 -10.38 -1.13
N TYR A 194 4.68 -9.66 -2.18
CA TYR A 194 3.76 -8.54 -2.19
C TYR A 194 3.01 -8.48 -3.52
N HIS A 195 1.74 -8.23 -3.47
CA HIS A 195 0.93 -7.89 -4.63
C HIS A 195 -0.22 -6.99 -4.20
N LEU A 196 -0.53 -5.99 -5.01
CA LEU A 196 -1.61 -5.04 -4.77
C LEU A 196 -2.97 -5.70 -4.49
N LEU A 197 -3.26 -6.81 -5.16
CA LEU A 197 -4.47 -7.60 -4.91
C LEU A 197 -4.53 -8.12 -3.47
N ALA A 198 -3.42 -8.64 -2.97
CA ALA A 198 -3.33 -9.20 -1.62
C ALA A 198 -3.55 -8.12 -0.55
N ASP A 199 -2.85 -7.00 -0.69
CA ASP A 199 -2.95 -5.87 0.23
C ASP A 199 -4.38 -5.28 0.26
N VAL A 200 -4.91 -4.88 -0.90
CA VAL A 200 -6.17 -4.13 -0.94
C VAL A 200 -7.38 -5.02 -0.71
N LEU A 201 -7.40 -6.23 -1.30
CA LEU A 201 -8.57 -7.10 -1.27
C LEU A 201 -8.57 -8.08 -0.10
N PHE A 202 -7.42 -8.70 0.22
CA PHE A 202 -7.31 -9.74 1.23
C PHE A 202 -6.70 -9.28 2.55
N ARG A 203 -6.24 -8.03 2.63
CA ARG A 203 -5.58 -7.47 3.82
C ARG A 203 -4.26 -8.15 4.16
N ALA A 204 -3.59 -8.71 3.19
CA ALA A 204 -2.28 -9.28 3.32
C ALA A 204 -1.24 -8.28 2.79
N ASP A 205 -0.67 -7.48 3.69
CA ASP A 205 0.35 -6.50 3.31
C ASP A 205 1.61 -7.20 2.77
N LEU A 206 1.97 -8.34 3.36
CA LEU A 206 3.06 -9.20 2.93
C LEU A 206 2.69 -10.65 3.21
N TRP A 207 3.29 -11.58 2.46
CA TRP A 207 3.20 -13.00 2.81
C TRP A 207 4.48 -13.76 2.42
N LEU A 208 4.64 -14.93 3.02
CA LEU A 208 5.66 -15.92 2.66
C LEU A 208 5.18 -17.31 3.08
N ASN A 209 5.10 -18.23 2.13
CA ASN A 209 4.60 -19.59 2.37
C ASN A 209 3.20 -19.60 3.02
N SER A 210 3.11 -20.01 4.29
CA SER A 210 1.86 -20.01 5.08
C SER A 210 1.73 -18.81 6.03
N LEU A 211 2.73 -17.94 6.09
CA LEU A 211 2.67 -16.73 6.89
C LEU A 211 2.01 -15.60 6.10
N VAL A 212 0.98 -14.99 6.66
CA VAL A 212 0.37 -13.73 6.19
C VAL A 212 0.65 -12.65 7.23
N VAL A 213 1.20 -11.55 6.80
CA VAL A 213 1.51 -10.41 7.68
C VAL A 213 0.59 -9.24 7.35
N CYS A 214 -0.12 -8.77 8.36
CA CYS A 214 -0.93 -7.56 8.34
C CYS A 214 -0.21 -6.48 9.13
N LEU A 215 0.26 -5.45 8.46
CA LEU A 215 1.00 -4.37 9.08
C LEU A 215 0.06 -3.30 9.63
N TYR A 216 0.29 -2.82 10.82
CA TYR A 216 -0.42 -1.66 11.31
C TYR A 216 0.48 -0.71 12.08
N PHE A 217 0.23 0.58 11.89
CA PHE A 217 0.89 1.61 12.67
C PHE A 217 -0.01 1.93 13.88
N PRO A 218 0.42 1.68 15.13
CA PRO A 218 -0.37 1.92 16.30
C PRO A 218 -0.90 3.35 16.32
N ASN A 219 -2.21 3.50 16.20
CA ASN A 219 -2.90 4.76 16.37
C ASN A 219 -4.01 4.55 17.43
N PRO A 220 -3.93 5.21 18.59
CA PRO A 220 -4.94 5.08 19.66
C PRO A 220 -6.36 5.34 19.16
N ASN A 221 -6.52 6.26 18.21
CA ASN A 221 -7.84 6.63 17.67
C ASN A 221 -8.51 5.51 16.86
N TYR A 222 -7.74 4.56 16.30
CA TYR A 222 -8.30 3.41 15.57
C TYR A 222 -8.70 2.25 16.48
N ARG A 223 -8.14 2.15 17.68
CA ARG A 223 -8.47 1.06 18.64
C ARG A 223 -9.78 1.28 19.37
N SER A 224 -10.18 2.53 19.56
CA SER A 224 -11.36 2.91 20.36
C SER A 224 -12.38 3.75 19.58
N GLY A 225 -12.14 4.05 18.31
CA GLY A 225 -12.96 4.94 17.50
C GLY A 225 -14.15 4.23 16.83
N LYS A 226 -15.10 5.04 16.32
CA LYS A 226 -16.26 4.59 15.51
C LYS A 226 -15.91 3.77 14.26
N ASP A 227 -14.62 3.70 13.90
CA ASP A 227 -14.09 3.00 12.72
C ASP A 227 -13.54 1.60 13.03
N ALA A 228 -13.51 1.21 14.30
CA ALA A 228 -13.18 -0.15 14.70
C ALA A 228 -14.21 -1.11 14.10
N GLY A 229 -13.79 -1.98 13.18
CA GLY A 229 -14.66 -3.01 12.60
C GLY A 229 -15.28 -2.68 11.22
N ARG A 230 -14.96 -1.55 10.58
CA ARG A 230 -15.48 -1.23 9.23
C ARG A 230 -14.99 -2.16 8.12
N LYS A 231 -13.85 -2.79 8.30
CA LYS A 231 -13.25 -3.67 7.28
C LYS A 231 -13.14 -5.09 7.82
N PRO A 232 -13.49 -6.11 7.04
CA PRO A 232 -13.31 -7.49 7.45
C PRO A 232 -11.85 -7.76 7.86
N PRO A 233 -11.61 -8.52 8.94
CA PRO A 233 -10.24 -8.91 9.31
C PRO A 233 -9.67 -9.90 8.31
N ALA A 234 -8.34 -9.95 8.19
CA ALA A 234 -7.63 -10.84 7.25
C ALA A 234 -8.05 -12.30 7.42
N GLU A 235 -8.28 -12.75 8.64
CA GLU A 235 -8.71 -14.11 8.98
C GLU A 235 -9.98 -14.53 8.22
N SER A 236 -10.89 -13.60 7.95
CA SER A 236 -12.12 -13.90 7.23
C SER A 236 -11.90 -14.29 5.76
N PHE A 237 -10.80 -13.82 5.17
CA PHE A 237 -10.43 -14.16 3.79
C PHE A 237 -9.74 -15.51 3.70
N PHE A 238 -8.96 -15.89 4.72
CA PHE A 238 -8.14 -17.11 4.74
C PHE A 238 -8.78 -18.28 5.51
N ALA A 239 -9.95 -18.08 6.09
CA ALA A 239 -10.67 -19.12 6.80
C ALA A 239 -10.98 -20.34 5.91
N GLY A 240 -10.69 -21.52 6.44
CA GLY A 240 -10.93 -22.81 5.75
C GLY A 240 -9.79 -23.23 4.83
N ALA A 241 -8.70 -22.49 4.73
CA ALA A 241 -7.50 -22.91 4.00
C ALA A 241 -6.86 -24.16 4.65
N THR A 242 -6.40 -25.10 3.82
CA THR A 242 -5.72 -26.31 4.29
C THR A 242 -4.46 -26.55 3.44
N PRO A 243 -3.26 -26.49 4.02
CA PRO A 243 -2.95 -26.11 5.41
C PRO A 243 -3.35 -24.66 5.71
N SER A 244 -3.65 -24.38 6.98
CA SER A 244 -4.06 -23.04 7.42
C SER A 244 -2.93 -22.02 7.31
N PHE A 245 -3.30 -20.76 7.13
CA PHE A 245 -2.35 -19.67 7.23
C PHE A 245 -2.14 -19.26 8.69
N GLU A 246 -0.89 -18.91 9.02
CA GLU A 246 -0.59 -18.14 10.23
C GLU A 246 -0.72 -16.66 9.90
N ILE A 247 -1.68 -15.99 10.53
CA ILE A 247 -1.94 -14.57 10.29
C ILE A 247 -1.40 -13.77 11.46
N VAL A 248 -0.46 -12.89 11.17
CA VAL A 248 0.21 -12.06 12.16
C VAL A 248 -0.12 -10.60 11.94
N HIS A 249 -0.77 -9.98 12.93
CA HIS A 249 -0.97 -8.53 12.98
C HIS A 249 0.26 -7.88 13.62
N PHE A 250 1.14 -7.36 12.79
CA PHE A 250 2.43 -6.86 13.24
C PHE A 250 2.39 -5.33 13.47
N PRO A 251 2.61 -4.86 14.72
CA PRO A 251 2.68 -3.44 15.02
C PRO A 251 4.01 -2.86 14.57
N VAL A 252 3.97 -1.87 13.67
CA VAL A 252 5.16 -1.17 13.21
C VAL A 252 5.34 0.12 14.02
N GLU A 253 6.38 0.19 14.83
CA GLU A 253 6.77 1.45 15.46
C GLU A 253 7.35 2.40 14.42
N ARG A 254 7.08 3.69 14.58
CA ARG A 254 7.44 4.73 13.61
C ARG A 254 8.51 5.66 14.14
N GLN A 255 9.36 6.09 13.22
CA GLN A 255 10.34 7.15 13.41
C GLN A 255 10.04 8.29 12.45
N GLY A 256 10.09 9.53 12.96
CA GLY A 256 9.84 10.73 12.15
C GLY A 256 11.06 11.13 11.33
N PHE A 257 10.82 11.44 10.07
CA PHE A 257 11.76 12.11 9.16
C PHE A 257 11.06 13.36 8.62
N GLY A 258 11.20 14.47 9.32
CA GLY A 258 10.39 15.65 9.06
C GLY A 258 8.90 15.34 9.27
N ARG A 259 8.11 15.43 8.20
CA ARG A 259 6.66 15.14 8.24
C ARG A 259 6.30 13.71 7.84
N VAL A 260 7.28 12.93 7.41
CA VAL A 260 7.09 11.50 7.06
C VAL A 260 7.44 10.63 8.27
N TRP A 261 6.64 9.61 8.49
CA TRP A 261 6.86 8.62 9.53
C TRP A 261 7.15 7.28 8.88
N LEU A 262 8.38 6.81 8.97
CA LEU A 262 8.80 5.50 8.48
C LEU A 262 8.89 4.46 9.61
N ALA A 263 9.08 3.20 9.24
CA ALA A 263 9.30 2.13 10.22
C ALA A 263 10.65 2.32 10.94
N LYS A 264 10.66 2.17 12.28
CA LYS A 264 11.90 2.10 13.04
C LYS A 264 12.70 0.86 12.67
N ASP A 265 14.03 0.96 12.76
CA ASP A 265 14.95 -0.17 12.49
C ASP A 265 14.69 -1.37 13.40
N ASP A 266 14.33 -1.15 14.65
CA ASP A 266 14.00 -2.23 15.59
C ASP A 266 12.75 -3.00 15.17
N SER A 267 11.70 -2.29 14.73
CA SER A 267 10.51 -2.92 14.19
C SER A 267 10.82 -3.71 12.93
N LEU A 268 11.63 -3.16 12.03
CA LEU A 268 12.04 -3.85 10.82
C LEU A 268 12.84 -5.12 11.14
N ARG A 269 13.79 -5.06 12.08
CA ARG A 269 14.55 -6.23 12.53
C ARG A 269 13.65 -7.30 13.15
N ALA A 270 12.71 -6.90 14.00
CA ALA A 270 11.75 -7.83 14.60
C ALA A 270 10.86 -8.50 13.54
N LEU A 271 10.37 -7.75 12.56
CA LEU A 271 9.60 -8.29 11.45
C LEU A 271 10.44 -9.25 10.58
N ALA A 272 11.66 -8.87 10.27
CA ALA A 272 12.58 -9.73 9.52
C ALA A 272 12.88 -11.04 10.27
N GLN A 273 13.05 -11.00 11.58
CA GLN A 273 13.24 -12.21 12.41
C GLN A 273 11.99 -13.09 12.43
N LEU A 274 10.80 -12.49 12.53
CA LEU A 274 9.54 -13.22 12.43
C LEU A 274 9.47 -13.99 11.10
N ILE A 275 9.66 -13.29 9.97
CA ILE A 275 9.55 -13.89 8.64
C ILE A 275 10.60 -14.97 8.41
N ARG A 276 11.83 -14.78 8.89
CA ARG A 276 12.91 -15.79 8.76
C ARG A 276 12.60 -17.14 9.41
N ARG A 277 11.68 -17.22 10.37
CA ARG A 277 11.25 -18.47 10.99
C ARG A 277 10.37 -19.30 10.06
N HIS A 278 9.91 -18.73 8.96
CA HIS A 278 9.02 -19.34 7.97
C HIS A 278 9.71 -19.60 6.62
N ILE A 279 11.01 -19.29 6.51
CA ILE A 279 11.86 -19.67 5.37
C ILE A 279 12.33 -21.11 5.52
#